data_3dcb6961454a971ef37af5adea946b3a
#
_entry.id   3dcb6961454a971ef37af5adea946b3a
#
_cell.length_a   1.000
_cell.length_b   1.000
_cell.length_c   1.000
_cell.angle_alpha   90.00
_cell.angle_beta   90.00
_cell.angle_gamma   90.00
#
_symmetry.space_group_name_H-M   'P 1'
#
loop_
_entity.id
_entity.type
_entity.pdbx_description
1 polymer ?
#
loop_
_entity_poly.entity_id
_entity_poly.type
_entity_poly.pdbx_seq_one_letter_code
_entity_poly.pdbx_strand_id
1 'polypeptide(L)'
;MTRTVQGAKVLITGAAGGMGRMYAERAVAEHAASVTLWDVDGATLARTVDEIGAVSQGRTRVQSYVVDVADLGAIAKTAQRVRREVGNPDVLINNAGIVRGNRYFWETDNGEDTRPTMQVNALAPMYITREFIPGMIANAYRASRIVNIASAAGTLSNPRMAVYAASKAALIGWSDSLRIELEQADHTNVRVTTVTPSYISTGMFAGAKGPVLAPVLEPGFVVDRVWKAMLAGTPLVELPWSVGLSRALRGLVPTRVFDRVVGDGFGVYRSMERFTGRG
;
A
#
# COMPACT_ATOMS: atom_id res chain seq x y z
N MET A 1 -2.17 -23.49 1.12
CA MET A 1 -1.69 -22.22 0.54
C MET A 1 -2.61 -21.87 -0.62
N THR A 2 -3.18 -20.66 -0.62
CA THR A 2 -4.01 -20.15 -1.71
C THR A 2 -3.12 -19.88 -2.91
N ARG A 3 -3.41 -20.49 -4.07
CA ARG A 3 -2.60 -20.28 -5.30
C ARG A 3 -3.12 -19.17 -6.21
N THR A 4 -4.34 -18.69 -5.96
CA THR A 4 -5.05 -17.71 -6.80
C THR A 4 -6.13 -17.02 -5.98
N VAL A 5 -6.66 -15.90 -6.48
CA VAL A 5 -7.84 -15.20 -5.93
C VAL A 5 -9.15 -15.62 -6.61
N GLN A 6 -9.16 -16.73 -7.33
CA GLN A 6 -10.38 -17.22 -7.98
C GLN A 6 -11.53 -17.34 -6.97
N GLY A 7 -12.68 -16.75 -7.32
CA GLY A 7 -13.85 -16.72 -6.47
C GLY A 7 -13.74 -15.86 -5.19
N ALA A 8 -12.62 -15.14 -5.00
CA ALA A 8 -12.43 -14.23 -3.87
C ALA A 8 -13.07 -12.87 -4.13
N LYS A 9 -13.43 -12.16 -3.07
CA LYS A 9 -13.84 -10.74 -3.09
C LYS A 9 -12.61 -9.89 -2.76
N VAL A 10 -12.22 -9.03 -3.68
CA VAL A 10 -11.02 -8.19 -3.56
C VAL A 10 -11.42 -6.73 -3.41
N LEU A 11 -10.92 -6.04 -2.39
CA LEU A 11 -11.08 -4.59 -2.21
C LEU A 11 -9.72 -3.91 -2.31
N ILE A 12 -9.64 -2.84 -3.10
CA ILE A 12 -8.41 -2.10 -3.38
C ILE A 12 -8.66 -0.61 -3.20
N THR A 13 -7.80 0.08 -2.44
CA THR A 13 -7.82 1.54 -2.31
C THR A 13 -6.77 2.19 -3.20
N GLY A 14 -7.03 3.44 -3.66
CA GLY A 14 -6.17 4.11 -4.64
C GLY A 14 -6.21 3.37 -5.99
N ALA A 15 -7.39 2.94 -6.40
CA ALA A 15 -7.59 1.99 -7.49
C ALA A 15 -7.89 2.65 -8.86
N ALA A 16 -8.02 3.97 -8.92
CA ALA A 16 -8.25 4.68 -10.18
C ALA A 16 -7.06 4.59 -11.15
N GLY A 17 -5.85 4.33 -10.65
CA GLY A 17 -4.66 4.26 -11.50
C GLY A 17 -3.46 3.59 -10.84
N GLY A 18 -2.31 3.62 -11.51
CA GLY A 18 -1.05 3.09 -11.01
C GLY A 18 -1.14 1.62 -10.58
N MET A 19 -0.49 1.28 -9.48
CA MET A 19 -0.49 -0.11 -8.98
C MET A 19 -1.88 -0.59 -8.56
N GLY A 20 -2.74 0.30 -8.03
CA GLY A 20 -4.09 -0.08 -7.61
C GLY A 20 -4.92 -0.63 -8.76
N ARG A 21 -4.89 0.04 -9.92
CA ARG A 21 -5.49 -0.46 -11.16
C ARG A 21 -4.89 -1.79 -11.59
N MET A 22 -3.56 -1.94 -11.56
CA MET A 22 -2.89 -3.18 -11.95
C MET A 22 -3.25 -4.36 -11.03
N TYR A 23 -3.44 -4.14 -9.73
CA TYR A 23 -3.98 -5.16 -8.82
C TYR A 23 -5.41 -5.56 -9.20
N ALA A 24 -6.24 -4.60 -9.60
CA ALA A 24 -7.61 -4.86 -10.04
C ALA A 24 -7.64 -5.69 -11.33
N GLU A 25 -6.84 -5.32 -12.32
CA GLU A 25 -6.67 -6.08 -13.57
C GLU A 25 -6.21 -7.51 -13.29
N ARG A 26 -5.26 -7.69 -12.38
CA ARG A 26 -4.79 -9.01 -11.95
C ARG A 26 -5.89 -9.84 -11.29
N ALA A 27 -6.68 -9.25 -10.40
CA ALA A 27 -7.78 -9.93 -9.73
C ALA A 27 -8.85 -10.41 -10.73
N VAL A 28 -9.17 -9.58 -11.73
CA VAL A 28 -10.08 -9.95 -12.82
C VAL A 28 -9.51 -11.08 -13.67
N ALA A 29 -8.24 -11.01 -14.06
CA ALA A 29 -7.57 -12.04 -14.84
C ALA A 29 -7.53 -13.41 -14.12
N GLU A 30 -7.51 -13.40 -12.78
CA GLU A 30 -7.59 -14.62 -11.96
C GLU A 30 -9.04 -15.00 -11.56
N HIS A 31 -10.06 -14.40 -12.18
CA HIS A 31 -11.47 -14.71 -11.96
C HIS A 31 -11.92 -14.53 -10.48
N ALA A 32 -11.53 -13.42 -9.85
CA ALA A 32 -12.13 -13.02 -8.59
C ALA A 32 -13.66 -12.94 -8.72
N ALA A 33 -14.42 -13.28 -7.68
CA ALA A 33 -15.88 -13.15 -7.70
C ALA A 33 -16.30 -11.67 -7.82
N SER A 34 -15.59 -10.80 -7.11
CA SER A 34 -15.78 -9.35 -7.24
C SER A 34 -14.50 -8.58 -6.98
N VAL A 35 -14.39 -7.42 -7.64
CA VAL A 35 -13.33 -6.42 -7.43
C VAL A 35 -14.00 -5.10 -7.07
N THR A 36 -13.73 -4.61 -5.87
CA THR A 36 -14.27 -3.35 -5.32
C THR A 36 -13.15 -2.32 -5.29
N LEU A 37 -13.35 -1.22 -6.01
CA LEU A 37 -12.38 -0.16 -6.24
C LEU A 37 -12.75 1.09 -5.44
N TRP A 38 -11.84 1.57 -4.60
CA TRP A 38 -11.99 2.81 -3.85
C TRP A 38 -10.95 3.83 -4.32
N ASP A 39 -11.40 5.03 -4.64
CA ASP A 39 -10.53 6.16 -4.95
C ASP A 39 -11.24 7.49 -4.71
N VAL A 40 -10.50 8.57 -4.58
CA VAL A 40 -11.04 9.94 -4.47
C VAL A 40 -11.31 10.55 -5.85
N ASP A 41 -10.58 10.12 -6.89
CA ASP A 41 -10.76 10.58 -8.29
C ASP A 41 -11.89 9.79 -8.96
N GLY A 42 -13.12 10.30 -8.83
CA GLY A 42 -14.30 9.66 -9.38
C GLY A 42 -14.28 9.55 -10.92
N ALA A 43 -13.73 10.52 -11.61
CA ALA A 43 -13.69 10.52 -13.09
C ALA A 43 -12.74 9.45 -13.64
N THR A 44 -11.53 9.35 -13.08
CA THR A 44 -10.57 8.31 -13.47
C THR A 44 -11.04 6.94 -13.01
N LEU A 45 -11.64 6.84 -11.81
CA LEU A 45 -12.18 5.60 -11.27
C LEU A 45 -13.29 5.01 -12.17
N ALA A 46 -14.22 5.85 -12.67
CA ALA A 46 -15.28 5.41 -13.58
C ALA A 46 -14.70 4.79 -14.86
N ARG A 47 -13.73 5.47 -15.51
CA ARG A 47 -13.04 4.93 -16.69
C ARG A 47 -12.36 3.59 -16.41
N THR A 48 -11.68 3.48 -15.28
CA THR A 48 -11.00 2.24 -14.86
C THR A 48 -12.01 1.10 -14.67
N VAL A 49 -13.19 1.37 -14.10
CA VAL A 49 -14.26 0.37 -13.96
C VAL A 49 -14.77 -0.10 -15.32
N ASP A 50 -15.01 0.82 -16.25
CA ASP A 50 -15.50 0.49 -17.60
C ASP A 50 -14.48 -0.39 -18.35
N GLU A 51 -13.21 0.00 -18.33
CA GLU A 51 -12.13 -0.72 -19.01
C GLU A 51 -11.90 -2.14 -18.43
N ILE A 52 -11.84 -2.25 -17.10
CA ILE A 52 -11.65 -3.54 -16.41
C ILE A 52 -12.93 -4.39 -16.54
N GLY A 53 -14.09 -3.77 -16.45
CA GLY A 53 -15.38 -4.43 -16.64
C GLY A 53 -15.52 -5.08 -18.01
N ALA A 54 -15.11 -4.36 -19.06
CA ALA A 54 -15.11 -4.89 -20.44
C ALA A 54 -14.22 -6.15 -20.58
N VAL A 55 -13.02 -6.14 -19.95
CA VAL A 55 -12.10 -7.30 -20.00
C VAL A 55 -12.65 -8.47 -19.18
N SER A 56 -13.41 -8.23 -18.13
CA SER A 56 -13.95 -9.29 -17.25
C SER A 56 -14.97 -10.19 -17.95
N GLN A 57 -15.61 -9.71 -19.01
CA GLN A 57 -16.67 -10.43 -19.74
C GLN A 57 -17.78 -10.96 -18.84
N GLY A 58 -18.11 -10.23 -17.76
CA GLY A 58 -19.12 -10.61 -16.77
C GLY A 58 -18.72 -11.72 -15.79
N ARG A 59 -17.50 -12.26 -15.88
CA ARG A 59 -17.02 -13.32 -14.96
C ARG A 59 -16.63 -12.81 -13.58
N THR A 60 -16.27 -11.52 -13.49
CA THR A 60 -15.95 -10.82 -12.24
C THR A 60 -16.85 -9.60 -12.12
N ARG A 61 -17.52 -9.44 -10.99
CA ARG A 61 -18.29 -8.22 -10.71
C ARG A 61 -17.33 -7.09 -10.33
N VAL A 62 -17.20 -6.07 -11.20
CA VAL A 62 -16.40 -4.87 -10.93
C VAL A 62 -17.32 -3.75 -10.46
N GLN A 63 -16.95 -3.09 -9.35
CA GLN A 63 -17.71 -1.98 -8.79
C GLN A 63 -16.81 -0.98 -8.09
N SER A 64 -17.24 0.26 -7.99
CA SER A 64 -16.44 1.33 -7.40
C SER A 64 -17.23 2.19 -6.44
N TYR A 65 -16.47 2.85 -5.55
CA TYR A 65 -16.98 3.86 -4.63
C TYR A 65 -15.99 5.03 -4.60
N VAL A 66 -16.51 6.23 -4.82
CA VAL A 66 -15.71 7.45 -4.64
C VAL A 66 -15.60 7.72 -3.15
N VAL A 67 -14.38 7.64 -2.61
CA VAL A 67 -14.11 7.72 -1.18
C VAL A 67 -12.85 8.51 -0.93
N ASP A 68 -12.97 9.59 -0.18
CA ASP A 68 -11.79 10.20 0.45
C ASP A 68 -11.40 9.38 1.69
N VAL A 69 -10.31 8.64 1.59
CA VAL A 69 -9.82 7.81 2.69
C VAL A 69 -9.18 8.64 3.83
N ALA A 70 -9.05 9.96 3.68
CA ALA A 70 -8.71 10.86 4.78
C ALA A 70 -9.91 11.13 5.71
N ASP A 71 -11.14 10.85 5.27
CA ASP A 71 -12.37 11.04 6.03
C ASP A 71 -12.85 9.72 6.67
N LEU A 72 -12.73 9.65 8.00
CA LEU A 72 -13.16 8.49 8.79
C LEU A 72 -14.67 8.17 8.60
N GLY A 73 -15.51 9.21 8.52
CA GLY A 73 -16.96 9.03 8.32
C GLY A 73 -17.28 8.48 6.93
N ALA A 74 -16.58 8.95 5.90
CA ALA A 74 -16.69 8.42 4.54
C ALA A 74 -16.25 6.95 4.45
N ILE A 75 -15.16 6.58 5.13
CA ILE A 75 -14.71 5.18 5.24
C ILE A 75 -15.80 4.31 5.86
N ALA A 76 -16.31 4.68 7.04
CA ALA A 76 -17.30 3.88 7.77
C ALA A 76 -18.60 3.70 6.95
N LYS A 77 -19.14 4.80 6.39
CA LYS A 77 -20.32 4.78 5.53
C LYS A 77 -20.15 3.89 4.30
N THR A 78 -18.99 4.01 3.64
CA THR A 78 -18.74 3.23 2.43
C THR A 78 -18.49 1.76 2.76
N ALA A 79 -17.77 1.46 3.83
CA ALA A 79 -17.57 0.08 4.28
C ALA A 79 -18.91 -0.61 4.62
N GLN A 80 -19.83 0.08 5.28
CA GLN A 80 -21.18 -0.43 5.53
C GLN A 80 -21.92 -0.73 4.21
N ARG A 81 -21.80 0.15 3.23
CA ARG A 81 -22.38 -0.04 1.90
C ARG A 81 -21.78 -1.25 1.18
N VAL A 82 -20.46 -1.41 1.19
CA VAL A 82 -19.77 -2.57 0.62
C VAL A 82 -20.21 -3.87 1.28
N ARG A 83 -20.27 -3.92 2.62
CA ARG A 83 -20.74 -5.12 3.32
C ARG A 83 -22.16 -5.54 2.91
N ARG A 84 -23.06 -4.57 2.69
CA ARG A 84 -24.43 -4.83 2.26
C ARG A 84 -24.53 -5.27 0.81
N GLU A 85 -23.76 -4.65 -0.09
CA GLU A 85 -23.88 -4.83 -1.55
C GLU A 85 -22.99 -5.96 -2.10
N VAL A 86 -21.87 -6.23 -1.44
CA VAL A 86 -20.82 -7.19 -1.88
C VAL A 86 -20.54 -8.24 -0.81
N GLY A 87 -20.58 -7.85 0.44
CA GLY A 87 -20.09 -8.61 1.59
C GLY A 87 -18.67 -8.22 2.00
N ASN A 88 -18.13 -8.90 3.01
CA ASN A 88 -16.75 -8.66 3.45
C ASN A 88 -15.75 -9.11 2.37
N PRO A 89 -14.64 -8.37 2.16
CA PRO A 89 -13.58 -8.80 1.26
C PRO A 89 -12.82 -10.01 1.84
N ASP A 90 -12.38 -10.89 0.97
CA ASP A 90 -11.41 -11.94 1.28
C ASP A 90 -9.97 -11.38 1.15
N VAL A 91 -9.78 -10.38 0.28
CA VAL A 91 -8.52 -9.69 0.07
C VAL A 91 -8.73 -8.18 0.19
N LEU A 92 -7.98 -7.54 1.09
CA LEU A 92 -7.93 -6.08 1.26
C LEU A 92 -6.55 -5.57 0.89
N ILE A 93 -6.46 -4.69 -0.12
CA ILE A 93 -5.20 -4.05 -0.53
C ILE A 93 -5.27 -2.56 -0.19
N ASN A 94 -4.63 -2.18 0.91
CA ASN A 94 -4.41 -0.79 1.30
C ASN A 94 -3.27 -0.21 0.46
N ASN A 95 -3.61 0.32 -0.72
CA ASN A 95 -2.66 0.85 -1.69
C ASN A 95 -2.73 2.38 -1.81
N ALA A 96 -3.82 3.02 -1.41
CA ALA A 96 -3.91 4.48 -1.42
C ALA A 96 -2.75 5.13 -0.65
N GLY A 97 -2.18 6.18 -1.23
CA GLY A 97 -1.08 6.90 -0.61
C GLY A 97 -0.77 8.20 -1.34
N ILE A 98 -0.22 9.15 -0.60
CA ILE A 98 0.19 10.46 -1.10
C ILE A 98 1.60 10.82 -0.62
N VAL A 99 2.26 11.70 -1.36
CA VAL A 99 3.49 12.39 -0.97
C VAL A 99 3.19 13.87 -0.99
N ARG A 100 3.35 14.55 0.14
CA ARG A 100 3.21 16.00 0.27
C ARG A 100 4.41 16.58 1.00
N GLY A 101 4.66 17.87 0.84
CA GLY A 101 5.70 18.59 1.56
C GLY A 101 7.11 18.07 1.27
N ASN A 102 7.49 17.92 -0.03
CA ASN A 102 8.87 17.58 -0.41
C ASN A 102 9.81 18.76 -0.19
N ARG A 103 9.95 19.16 1.07
CA ARG A 103 10.77 20.28 1.56
C ARG A 103 11.42 19.87 2.87
N TYR A 104 12.33 20.68 3.39
CA TYR A 104 12.78 20.47 4.76
C TYR A 104 11.61 20.63 5.73
N PHE A 105 11.59 19.84 6.81
CA PHE A 105 10.45 19.75 7.70
C PHE A 105 9.97 21.11 8.23
N TRP A 106 10.89 22.01 8.57
CA TRP A 106 10.58 23.35 9.04
C TRP A 106 9.99 24.30 7.98
N GLU A 107 9.98 23.89 6.72
CA GLU A 107 9.36 24.60 5.59
C GLU A 107 7.99 24.03 5.22
N THR A 108 7.57 22.93 5.87
CA THR A 108 6.29 22.26 5.58
C THR A 108 5.14 22.87 6.41
N ASP A 109 3.91 22.62 5.97
CA ASP A 109 2.69 23.04 6.65
C ASP A 109 1.99 21.86 7.36
N ASN A 110 1.43 22.12 8.53
CA ASN A 110 0.73 21.09 9.29
C ASN A 110 -0.61 20.66 8.65
N GLY A 111 -1.37 21.61 8.09
CA GLY A 111 -2.68 21.38 7.48
C GLY A 111 -2.58 20.76 6.10
N GLU A 112 -1.68 21.32 5.26
CA GLU A 112 -1.57 20.93 3.85
C GLU A 112 -0.65 19.71 3.62
N ASP A 113 0.39 19.54 4.46
CA ASP A 113 1.39 18.49 4.25
C ASP A 113 1.30 17.38 5.31
N THR A 114 1.41 17.73 6.61
CA THR A 114 1.55 16.74 7.69
C THR A 114 0.26 15.97 7.91
N ARG A 115 -0.85 16.66 8.15
CA ARG A 115 -2.13 16.04 8.47
C ARG A 115 -2.63 15.12 7.37
N PRO A 116 -2.76 15.55 6.09
CA PRO A 116 -3.26 14.67 5.04
C PRO A 116 -2.33 13.49 4.77
N THR A 117 -0.99 13.66 4.85
CA THR A 117 -0.05 12.56 4.68
C THR A 117 -0.23 11.49 5.75
N MET A 118 -0.38 11.87 7.02
CA MET A 118 -0.62 10.92 8.11
C MET A 118 -2.00 10.26 7.99
N GLN A 119 -3.03 11.03 7.64
CA GLN A 119 -4.39 10.50 7.48
C GLN A 119 -4.46 9.44 6.39
N VAL A 120 -3.94 9.74 5.19
CA VAL A 120 -4.03 8.82 4.05
C VAL A 120 -3.07 7.63 4.20
N ASN A 121 -1.80 7.88 4.56
CA ASN A 121 -0.77 6.84 4.49
C ASN A 121 -0.73 5.93 5.73
N ALA A 122 -1.16 6.41 6.90
CA ALA A 122 -1.07 5.66 8.16
C ALA A 122 -2.45 5.33 8.74
N LEU A 123 -3.31 6.33 8.95
CA LEU A 123 -4.57 6.13 9.63
C LEU A 123 -5.63 5.45 8.76
N ALA A 124 -5.74 5.80 7.47
CA ALA A 124 -6.71 5.20 6.58
C ALA A 124 -6.60 3.67 6.48
N PRO A 125 -5.40 3.07 6.29
CA PRO A 125 -5.25 1.61 6.34
C PRO A 125 -5.74 0.99 7.65
N MET A 126 -5.50 1.64 8.79
CA MET A 126 -5.98 1.17 10.10
C MET A 126 -7.52 1.20 10.16
N TYR A 127 -8.13 2.31 9.74
CA TYR A 127 -9.58 2.50 9.78
C TYR A 127 -10.29 1.53 8.83
N ILE A 128 -9.82 1.42 7.58
CA ILE A 128 -10.40 0.52 6.58
C ILE A 128 -10.28 -0.94 7.05
N THR A 129 -9.12 -1.32 7.55
CA THR A 129 -8.91 -2.67 8.09
C THR A 129 -9.84 -2.93 9.27
N ARG A 130 -10.05 -1.99 10.19
CA ARG A 130 -10.97 -2.11 11.32
C ARG A 130 -12.40 -2.40 10.88
N GLU A 131 -12.84 -1.82 9.77
CA GLU A 131 -14.19 -2.04 9.23
C GLU A 131 -14.41 -3.46 8.70
N PHE A 132 -13.37 -4.11 8.17
CA PHE A 132 -13.53 -5.40 7.50
C PHE A 132 -12.96 -6.60 8.25
N ILE A 133 -11.97 -6.40 9.12
CA ILE A 133 -11.28 -7.49 9.81
C ILE A 133 -12.19 -8.38 10.65
N PRO A 134 -13.25 -7.88 11.33
CA PRO A 134 -14.16 -8.77 12.05
C PRO A 134 -14.83 -9.80 11.15
N GLY A 135 -15.23 -9.38 9.94
CA GLY A 135 -15.82 -10.29 8.96
C GLY A 135 -14.82 -11.25 8.33
N MET A 136 -13.55 -10.80 8.16
CA MET A 136 -12.46 -11.66 7.69
C MET A 136 -12.11 -12.75 8.72
N ILE A 137 -12.10 -12.41 10.01
CA ILE A 137 -11.86 -13.34 11.12
C ILE A 137 -13.02 -14.35 11.20
N ALA A 138 -14.26 -13.89 11.17
CA ALA A 138 -15.45 -14.73 11.28
C ALA A 138 -15.55 -15.76 10.14
N ASN A 139 -14.95 -15.51 8.98
CA ASN A 139 -14.94 -16.42 7.85
C ASN A 139 -13.75 -17.39 7.91
N ALA A 140 -13.71 -18.24 8.93
CA ALA A 140 -12.59 -19.15 9.19
C ALA A 140 -12.33 -20.17 8.08
N TYR A 141 -13.32 -20.43 7.23
CA TYR A 141 -13.19 -21.39 6.10
C TYR A 141 -12.50 -20.80 4.87
N ARG A 142 -12.28 -19.48 4.83
CA ARG A 142 -11.58 -18.80 3.74
C ARG A 142 -10.29 -18.18 4.20
N ALA A 143 -9.27 -18.33 3.37
CA ALA A 143 -8.01 -17.62 3.56
C ALA A 143 -8.20 -16.14 3.23
N SER A 144 -8.07 -15.28 4.23
CA SER A 144 -8.15 -13.82 4.07
C SER A 144 -6.75 -13.19 4.02
N ARG A 145 -6.60 -12.12 3.26
CA ARG A 145 -5.34 -11.40 3.03
C ARG A 145 -5.50 -9.91 3.22
N ILE A 146 -4.61 -9.31 3.98
CA ILE A 146 -4.48 -7.85 4.11
C ILE A 146 -3.10 -7.49 3.58
N VAL A 147 -3.05 -6.60 2.59
CA VAL A 147 -1.80 -6.09 2.00
C VAL A 147 -1.70 -4.61 2.32
N ASN A 148 -0.60 -4.19 2.94
CA ASN A 148 -0.34 -2.80 3.27
C ASN A 148 0.87 -2.29 2.47
N ILE A 149 0.64 -1.34 1.55
CA ILE A 149 1.70 -0.75 0.74
C ILE A 149 2.39 0.37 1.54
N ALA A 150 3.46 -0.01 2.21
CA ALA A 150 4.34 0.90 2.94
C ALA A 150 5.40 1.52 2.01
N SER A 151 6.65 1.65 2.45
CA SER A 151 7.77 2.15 1.66
C SER A 151 9.10 1.85 2.36
N ALA A 152 10.18 1.74 1.62
CA ALA A 152 11.55 1.76 2.15
C ALA A 152 11.83 3.01 3.00
N ALA A 153 11.18 4.15 2.68
CA ALA A 153 11.28 5.38 3.47
C ALA A 153 10.75 5.21 4.91
N GLY A 154 9.94 4.19 5.20
CA GLY A 154 9.51 3.87 6.57
C GLY A 154 10.59 3.15 7.39
N THR A 155 11.64 2.64 6.77
CA THR A 155 12.76 1.96 7.43
C THR A 155 14.06 2.74 7.36
N LEU A 156 14.20 3.63 6.37
CA LEU A 156 15.37 4.46 6.11
C LEU A 156 15.03 5.93 6.20
N SER A 157 15.91 6.73 6.78
CA SER A 157 15.75 8.18 6.83
C SER A 157 15.91 8.77 5.43
N ASN A 158 15.03 9.72 5.09
CA ASN A 158 15.09 10.39 3.79
C ASN A 158 14.81 11.89 3.97
N PRO A 159 15.81 12.76 3.80
CA PRO A 159 15.61 14.21 3.86
C PRO A 159 14.51 14.67 2.90
N ARG A 160 13.81 15.74 3.26
CA ARG A 160 12.65 16.31 2.54
C ARG A 160 11.42 15.41 2.48
N MET A 161 11.42 14.29 3.18
CA MET A 161 10.31 13.35 3.27
C MET A 161 9.97 12.97 4.72
N ALA A 162 10.31 13.81 5.71
CA ALA A 162 10.22 13.45 7.12
C ALA A 162 8.80 12.95 7.50
N VAL A 163 7.75 13.65 7.09
CA VAL A 163 6.35 13.26 7.38
C VAL A 163 5.95 12.00 6.63
N TYR A 164 6.31 11.90 5.35
CA TYR A 164 6.04 10.68 4.57
C TYR A 164 6.74 9.47 5.19
N ALA A 165 8.01 9.59 5.55
CA ALA A 165 8.78 8.54 6.21
C ALA A 165 8.13 8.12 7.53
N ALA A 166 7.72 9.08 8.37
CA ALA A 166 6.99 8.83 9.61
C ALA A 166 5.68 8.07 9.38
N SER A 167 4.89 8.47 8.37
CA SER A 167 3.63 7.81 8.03
C SER A 167 3.83 6.36 7.59
N LYS A 168 4.88 6.10 6.82
CA LYS A 168 5.19 4.73 6.35
C LYS A 168 5.83 3.87 7.45
N ALA A 169 6.59 4.47 8.37
CA ALA A 169 7.08 3.78 9.56
C ALA A 169 5.91 3.37 10.49
N ALA A 170 4.94 4.27 10.71
CA ALA A 170 3.73 3.96 11.47
C ALA A 170 2.94 2.79 10.84
N LEU A 171 2.78 2.79 9.52
CA LEU A 171 2.11 1.71 8.80
C LEU A 171 2.84 0.36 8.96
N ILE A 172 4.17 0.35 8.90
CA ILE A 172 4.99 -0.88 9.09
C ILE A 172 4.80 -1.42 10.51
N GLY A 173 4.99 -0.58 11.53
CA GLY A 173 4.89 -1.00 12.93
C GLY A 173 3.49 -1.52 13.29
N TRP A 174 2.44 -0.82 12.84
CA TRP A 174 1.08 -1.26 13.02
C TRP A 174 0.79 -2.59 12.31
N SER A 175 1.20 -2.72 11.06
CA SER A 175 0.98 -3.94 10.28
C SER A 175 1.60 -5.18 10.91
N ASP A 176 2.82 -5.04 11.44
CA ASP A 176 3.52 -6.15 12.08
C ASP A 176 2.88 -6.51 13.42
N SER A 177 2.48 -5.49 14.22
CA SER A 177 1.73 -5.71 15.47
C SER A 177 0.40 -6.43 15.20
N LEU A 178 -0.38 -5.98 14.21
CA LEU A 178 -1.63 -6.62 13.84
C LEU A 178 -1.43 -8.08 13.43
N ARG A 179 -0.37 -8.38 12.67
CA ARG A 179 -0.03 -9.74 12.29
C ARG A 179 0.19 -10.63 13.52
N ILE A 180 0.97 -10.15 14.50
CA ILE A 180 1.24 -10.87 15.75
C ILE A 180 -0.05 -11.05 16.57
N GLU A 181 -0.88 -10.01 16.69
CA GLU A 181 -2.17 -10.09 17.39
C GLU A 181 -3.07 -11.19 16.79
N LEU A 182 -3.15 -11.27 15.45
CA LEU A 182 -3.93 -12.30 14.77
C LEU A 182 -3.38 -13.72 15.03
N GLU A 183 -2.05 -13.87 15.05
CA GLU A 183 -1.40 -15.13 15.36
C GLU A 183 -1.63 -15.55 16.80
N GLN A 184 -1.51 -14.62 17.77
CA GLN A 184 -1.75 -14.87 19.20
C GLN A 184 -3.20 -15.23 19.52
N ALA A 185 -4.13 -14.69 18.74
CA ALA A 185 -5.57 -14.95 18.86
C ALA A 185 -6.05 -16.15 18.02
N ASP A 186 -5.13 -16.95 17.46
CA ASP A 186 -5.42 -18.10 16.59
C ASP A 186 -6.24 -17.81 15.33
N HIS A 187 -6.26 -16.54 14.90
CA HIS A 187 -6.93 -16.13 13.65
C HIS A 187 -6.03 -16.41 12.42
N THR A 188 -5.56 -17.63 12.29
CA THR A 188 -4.57 -18.04 11.27
C THR A 188 -5.09 -18.02 9.83
N ASN A 189 -6.40 -17.88 9.64
CA ASN A 189 -7.04 -17.69 8.35
C ASN A 189 -6.78 -16.28 7.76
N VAL A 190 -6.46 -15.27 8.58
CA VAL A 190 -6.14 -13.92 8.16
C VAL A 190 -4.62 -13.71 8.18
N ARG A 191 -4.04 -13.34 7.03
CA ARG A 191 -2.61 -13.06 6.91
C ARG A 191 -2.38 -11.63 6.48
N VAL A 192 -1.41 -10.96 7.12
CA VAL A 192 -0.99 -9.58 6.79
C VAL A 192 0.32 -9.62 6.05
N THR A 193 0.39 -8.91 4.92
CA THR A 193 1.60 -8.71 4.11
C THR A 193 1.94 -7.23 4.08
N THR A 194 3.07 -6.86 4.63
CA THR A 194 3.62 -5.49 4.56
C THR A 194 4.60 -5.39 3.41
N VAL A 195 4.48 -4.36 2.59
CA VAL A 195 5.34 -4.16 1.41
C VAL A 195 6.14 -2.88 1.57
N THR A 196 7.46 -2.97 1.45
CA THR A 196 8.36 -1.82 1.57
C THR A 196 9.17 -1.63 0.27
N PRO A 197 8.54 -1.11 -0.78
CA PRO A 197 9.21 -0.83 -2.05
C PRO A 197 10.05 0.43 -1.95
N SER A 198 11.13 0.50 -2.76
CA SER A 198 11.80 1.76 -3.08
C SER A 198 10.98 2.57 -4.09
N TYR A 199 11.59 3.48 -4.83
CA TYR A 199 10.90 4.29 -5.83
C TYR A 199 10.30 3.42 -6.95
N ILE A 200 9.06 3.75 -7.36
CA ILE A 200 8.32 3.05 -8.41
C ILE A 200 7.92 4.07 -9.49
N SER A 201 8.03 3.70 -10.76
CA SER A 201 7.73 4.58 -11.91
C SER A 201 6.22 4.75 -12.19
N THR A 202 5.43 5.04 -11.13
CA THR A 202 3.97 5.29 -11.23
C THR A 202 3.60 6.76 -11.42
N GLY A 203 4.57 7.66 -11.57
CA GLY A 203 4.35 9.11 -11.58
C GLY A 203 4.30 9.76 -10.19
N MET A 204 3.99 9.03 -9.13
CA MET A 204 3.99 9.56 -7.76
C MET A 204 5.36 10.10 -7.35
N PHE A 205 6.44 9.50 -7.83
CA PHE A 205 7.84 9.86 -7.57
C PHE A 205 8.53 10.45 -8.80
N ALA A 206 7.80 11.18 -9.66
CA ALA A 206 8.40 11.86 -10.79
C ALA A 206 9.54 12.79 -10.33
N GLY A 207 10.68 12.75 -11.04
CA GLY A 207 11.89 13.49 -10.71
C GLY A 207 12.77 12.89 -9.60
N ALA A 208 12.30 11.90 -8.83
CA ALA A 208 13.15 11.21 -7.87
C ALA A 208 14.22 10.34 -8.59
N LYS A 209 15.42 10.28 -8.00
CA LYS A 209 16.49 9.40 -8.48
C LYS A 209 16.63 8.20 -7.53
N GLY A 210 16.63 7.00 -8.09
CA GLY A 210 16.96 5.80 -7.32
C GLY A 210 18.40 5.87 -6.78
N PRO A 211 18.63 5.51 -5.49
CA PRO A 211 20.00 5.31 -4.98
C PRO A 211 20.75 4.20 -5.74
N VAL A 212 22.07 4.17 -5.61
CA VAL A 212 22.94 3.26 -6.38
C VAL A 212 22.51 1.78 -6.33
N LEU A 213 22.05 1.30 -5.18
CA LEU A 213 21.59 -0.09 -4.98
C LEU A 213 20.05 -0.26 -4.96
N ALA A 214 19.29 0.82 -5.20
CA ALA A 214 17.85 0.80 -5.22
C ALA A 214 17.31 1.55 -6.45
N PRO A 215 17.40 0.94 -7.65
CA PRO A 215 16.89 1.55 -8.87
C PRO A 215 15.39 1.83 -8.76
N VAL A 216 14.89 2.71 -9.62
CA VAL A 216 13.43 2.91 -9.77
C VAL A 216 12.83 1.63 -10.33
N LEU A 217 11.83 1.11 -9.63
CA LEU A 217 11.20 -0.17 -9.96
C LEU A 217 10.06 0.03 -10.97
N GLU A 218 9.91 -0.92 -11.87
CA GLU A 218 8.75 -1.00 -12.75
C GLU A 218 7.50 -1.45 -11.96
N PRO A 219 6.34 -0.78 -12.13
CA PRO A 219 5.11 -1.12 -11.40
C PRO A 219 4.68 -2.58 -11.57
N GLY A 220 4.79 -3.13 -12.78
CA GLY A 220 4.44 -4.51 -13.07
C GLY A 220 5.27 -5.51 -12.27
N PHE A 221 6.57 -5.27 -12.16
CA PHE A 221 7.45 -6.09 -11.34
C PHE A 221 7.02 -6.07 -9.86
N VAL A 222 6.72 -4.88 -9.32
CA VAL A 222 6.30 -4.74 -7.92
C VAL A 222 4.97 -5.46 -7.69
N VAL A 223 3.98 -5.24 -8.57
CA VAL A 223 2.66 -5.88 -8.49
C VAL A 223 2.79 -7.41 -8.50
N ASP A 224 3.58 -7.97 -9.40
CA ASP A 224 3.83 -9.41 -9.47
C ASP A 224 4.45 -9.98 -8.18
N ARG A 225 5.44 -9.29 -7.61
CA ARG A 225 6.11 -9.73 -6.37
C ARG A 225 5.18 -9.66 -5.18
N VAL A 226 4.43 -8.57 -5.06
CA VAL A 226 3.43 -8.37 -4.00
C VAL A 226 2.32 -9.40 -4.10
N TRP A 227 1.81 -9.66 -5.30
CA TRP A 227 0.75 -10.62 -5.53
C TRP A 227 1.15 -12.04 -5.10
N LYS A 228 2.32 -12.49 -5.51
CA LYS A 228 2.87 -13.80 -5.10
C LYS A 228 3.03 -13.90 -3.58
N ALA A 229 3.56 -12.86 -2.96
CA ALA A 229 3.75 -12.79 -1.51
C ALA A 229 2.42 -12.81 -0.75
N MET A 230 1.43 -12.05 -1.21
CA MET A 230 0.07 -12.03 -0.67
C MET A 230 -0.56 -13.43 -0.71
N LEU A 231 -0.50 -14.12 -1.84
CA LEU A 231 -1.04 -15.48 -1.97
C LEU A 231 -0.33 -16.47 -1.03
N ALA A 232 0.98 -16.33 -0.88
CA ALA A 232 1.78 -17.14 0.05
C ALA A 232 1.54 -16.79 1.52
N GLY A 233 1.00 -15.60 1.82
CA GLY A 233 0.88 -15.08 3.17
C GLY A 233 2.21 -14.64 3.78
N THR A 234 3.16 -14.20 2.92
CA THR A 234 4.48 -13.71 3.34
C THR A 234 4.33 -12.42 4.17
N PRO A 235 4.88 -12.34 5.39
CA PRO A 235 4.66 -11.19 6.28
C PRO A 235 5.25 -9.87 5.75
N LEU A 236 6.45 -9.92 5.16
CA LEU A 236 7.20 -8.75 4.72
C LEU A 236 7.80 -8.95 3.34
N VAL A 237 7.63 -7.95 2.48
CA VAL A 237 8.19 -7.89 1.12
C VAL A 237 9.02 -6.61 0.98
N GLU A 238 10.33 -6.76 0.88
CA GLU A 238 11.27 -5.65 0.70
C GLU A 238 11.77 -5.63 -0.76
N LEU A 239 11.59 -4.51 -1.44
CA LEU A 239 11.91 -4.39 -2.86
C LEU A 239 12.69 -3.09 -3.17
N PRO A 240 13.86 -3.19 -3.80
CA PRO A 240 14.63 -4.40 -4.09
C PRO A 240 15.24 -5.01 -2.81
N TRP A 241 15.97 -6.10 -2.93
CA TRP A 241 16.63 -6.81 -1.80
C TRP A 241 17.54 -5.91 -0.95
N SER A 242 18.11 -4.87 -1.55
CA SER A 242 18.97 -3.89 -0.87
C SER A 242 18.25 -3.09 0.22
N VAL A 243 16.91 -2.97 0.16
CA VAL A 243 16.10 -2.35 1.22
C VAL A 243 16.22 -3.16 2.51
N GLY A 244 16.05 -4.49 2.42
CA GLY A 244 16.21 -5.38 3.56
C GLY A 244 17.62 -5.38 4.14
N LEU A 245 18.63 -5.37 3.26
CA LEU A 245 20.02 -5.26 3.69
C LEU A 245 20.27 -3.93 4.43
N SER A 246 19.81 -2.81 3.89
CA SER A 246 19.99 -1.49 4.51
C SER A 246 19.27 -1.40 5.86
N ARG A 247 18.08 -2.00 5.99
CA ARG A 247 17.35 -2.09 7.27
C ARG A 247 18.14 -2.90 8.31
N ALA A 248 18.72 -4.04 7.92
CA ALA A 248 19.53 -4.86 8.80
C ALA A 248 20.81 -4.13 9.24
N LEU A 249 21.52 -3.50 8.30
CA LEU A 249 22.73 -2.73 8.60
C LEU A 249 22.46 -1.55 9.54
N ARG A 250 21.31 -0.88 9.40
CA ARG A 250 20.94 0.24 10.27
C ARG A 250 20.85 -0.18 11.76
N GLY A 251 20.50 -1.44 12.05
CA GLY A 251 20.46 -1.96 13.41
C GLY A 251 21.82 -2.44 13.94
N LEU A 252 22.79 -2.67 13.06
CA LEU A 252 24.11 -3.24 13.43
C LEU A 252 25.24 -2.21 13.43
N VAL A 253 25.10 -1.13 12.65
CA VAL A 253 26.16 -0.15 12.43
C VAL A 253 25.84 1.14 13.18
N PRO A 254 26.82 1.82 13.83
CA PRO A 254 26.58 3.13 14.45
C PRO A 254 25.99 4.12 13.45
N THR A 255 24.99 4.90 13.88
CA THR A 255 24.22 5.81 13.01
C THR A 255 25.08 6.70 12.13
N ARG A 256 26.14 7.31 12.68
CA ARG A 256 27.03 8.20 11.91
C ARG A 256 27.76 7.49 10.76
N VAL A 257 28.11 6.21 10.96
CA VAL A 257 28.76 5.40 9.91
C VAL A 257 27.73 5.03 8.85
N PHE A 258 26.54 4.62 9.27
CA PHE A 258 25.44 4.33 8.37
C PHE A 258 25.06 5.53 7.50
N ASP A 259 24.92 6.72 8.08
CA ASP A 259 24.57 7.96 7.39
C ASP A 259 25.62 8.29 6.33
N ARG A 260 26.93 8.18 6.67
CA ARG A 260 28.01 8.47 5.72
C ARG A 260 28.07 7.48 4.57
N VAL A 261 27.88 6.19 4.84
CA VAL A 261 28.04 5.13 3.82
C VAL A 261 26.75 4.97 3.01
N VAL A 262 25.63 4.77 3.66
CA VAL A 262 24.36 4.50 2.98
C VAL A 262 23.63 5.79 2.62
N GLY A 263 23.59 6.76 3.53
CA GLY A 263 22.93 8.05 3.32
C GLY A 263 23.60 8.85 2.19
N ASP A 264 24.86 9.21 2.39
CA ASP A 264 25.61 10.06 1.46
C ASP A 264 26.29 9.26 0.35
N GLY A 265 26.98 8.16 0.69
CA GLY A 265 27.76 7.36 -0.25
C GLY A 265 26.90 6.69 -1.33
N PHE A 266 25.79 6.07 -0.98
CA PHE A 266 24.85 5.48 -1.95
C PHE A 266 23.79 6.45 -2.45
N GLY A 267 23.81 7.72 -2.00
CA GLY A 267 22.97 8.79 -2.51
C GLY A 267 21.50 8.74 -2.04
N VAL A 268 21.19 8.03 -0.96
CA VAL A 268 19.83 7.96 -0.39
C VAL A 268 19.35 9.36 0.01
N TYR A 269 20.20 10.16 0.65
CA TYR A 269 19.84 11.48 1.17
C TYR A 269 19.66 12.55 0.07
N ARG A 270 20.13 12.28 -1.16
CA ARG A 270 19.99 13.17 -2.33
C ARG A 270 18.89 12.72 -3.30
N SER A 271 18.26 11.59 -3.05
CA SER A 271 17.31 10.98 -3.98
C SER A 271 16.09 11.85 -4.29
N MET A 272 15.70 12.75 -3.38
CA MET A 272 14.51 13.62 -3.50
C MET A 272 14.82 15.08 -3.89
N GLU A 273 16.07 15.42 -4.20
CA GLU A 273 16.44 16.81 -4.55
C GLU A 273 15.76 17.34 -5.82
N ARG A 274 15.46 16.46 -6.77
CA ARG A 274 14.82 16.80 -8.05
C ARG A 274 13.37 16.30 -8.15
N PHE A 275 12.77 15.96 -7.02
CA PHE A 275 11.40 15.49 -6.99
C PHE A 275 10.43 16.58 -7.44
N THR A 276 9.54 16.26 -8.37
CA THR A 276 8.47 17.13 -8.86
C THR A 276 7.10 16.63 -8.44
N GLY A 277 6.95 15.32 -8.18
CA GLY A 277 5.69 14.71 -7.81
C GLY A 277 4.70 14.59 -8.97
N ARG A 278 3.48 14.20 -8.64
CA ARG A 278 2.34 14.38 -9.54
C ARG A 278 1.98 15.87 -9.52
N GLY A 279 2.08 16.53 -10.66
CA GLY A 279 1.54 17.87 -10.89
C GLY A 279 0.02 17.91 -10.78
#